data_2917164ef6ba97356bed9f59acb977be
#
_entry.id   2917164ef6ba97356bed9f59acb977be
#
_cell.length_a   1.000
_cell.length_b   1.000
_cell.length_c   1.000
_cell.angle_alpha   90.00
_cell.angle_beta   90.00
_cell.angle_gamma   90.00
#
_symmetry.space_group_name_H-M   'P 1'
#
loop_
_entity.id
_entity.type
_entity.pdbx_description
1 polymer ?
#
loop_
_entity_poly.entity_id
_entity_poly.type
_entity_poly.pdbx_seq_one_letter_code
_entity_poly.pdbx_strand_id
1 'polypeptide(L)'
;SWMLTGFPWLSLGYSQLESPLSGFAPIIGETGISALIVISATLFALIHNKRTFANAVLVALCLFTSGYLLKQHTWVAPQKNYSVGMAQGNIAQSLRWVPEQDGPTMDTYWKLTESLWDNDLIIWPEAAVPKLEPLAQPYLAKVNERAFQENTALITGIVNYNWETDEAWNNLIVLGKRTPDAAYPDYQYFHNNRFSKHHLLPVGEFV
;
A
#
# COMPACT_ATOMS: atom_id res chain seq x y z
N SER A 1 9.70 -8.74 11.71
CA SER A 1 9.48 -7.99 12.95
C SER A 1 8.02 -8.11 13.37
N TRP A 2 7.80 -8.66 14.55
CA TRP A 2 6.46 -8.93 15.11
C TRP A 2 6.21 -8.08 16.38
N MET A 3 7.26 -7.51 16.96
CA MET A 3 7.19 -6.72 18.18
C MET A 3 6.51 -5.37 17.90
N LEU A 4 5.56 -4.97 18.71
CA LEU A 4 4.75 -3.74 18.54
C LEU A 4 4.14 -3.62 17.15
N THR A 5 3.50 -4.70 16.65
CA THR A 5 2.91 -4.82 15.31
C THR A 5 3.89 -4.80 14.13
N GLY A 6 5.20 -4.70 14.39
CA GLY A 6 6.23 -4.88 13.37
C GLY A 6 6.34 -3.77 12.33
N PHE A 7 6.10 -2.51 12.70
CA PHE A 7 6.27 -1.40 11.77
C PHE A 7 7.77 -1.10 11.54
N PRO A 8 8.35 -1.38 10.36
CA PRO A 8 9.79 -1.30 10.11
C PRO A 8 10.20 0.12 9.70
N TRP A 9 10.27 1.05 10.64
CA TRP A 9 10.85 2.36 10.37
C TRP A 9 12.35 2.23 10.08
N LEU A 10 12.85 2.96 9.07
CA LEU A 10 14.27 3.11 8.77
C LEU A 10 15.04 1.78 8.63
N SER A 11 14.45 0.79 8.02
CA SER A 11 15.13 -0.48 7.77
C SER A 11 16.28 -0.31 6.76
N LEU A 12 17.48 -0.82 7.10
CA LEU A 12 18.70 -0.64 6.32
C LEU A 12 18.59 -1.21 4.90
N GLY A 13 17.80 -2.28 4.69
CA GLY A 13 17.64 -2.90 3.40
C GLY A 13 17.07 -1.97 2.34
N TYR A 14 16.19 -1.03 2.72
CA TYR A 14 15.65 -0.05 1.79
C TYR A 14 16.68 0.92 1.22
N SER A 15 17.81 1.12 1.90
CA SER A 15 18.91 1.92 1.35
C SER A 15 19.58 1.29 0.13
N GLN A 16 19.27 0.02 -0.16
CA GLN A 16 19.90 -0.77 -1.22
C GLN A 16 19.06 -0.93 -2.50
N LEU A 17 17.96 -0.20 -2.64
CA LEU A 17 17.05 -0.30 -3.80
C LEU A 17 17.78 -0.19 -5.15
N GLU A 18 18.69 0.76 -5.26
CA GLU A 18 19.47 1.00 -6.47
C GLU A 18 20.76 0.15 -6.55
N SER A 19 21.17 -0.50 -5.47
CA SER A 19 22.38 -1.31 -5.44
C SER A 19 22.13 -2.73 -6.02
N PRO A 20 23.19 -3.47 -6.39
CA PRO A 20 23.07 -4.87 -6.75
C PRO A 20 22.45 -5.74 -5.64
N LEU A 21 22.57 -5.37 -4.37
CA LEU A 21 22.01 -6.14 -3.26
C LEU A 21 20.49 -6.23 -3.31
N SER A 22 19.80 -5.33 -4.00
CA SER A 22 18.35 -5.44 -4.23
C SER A 22 17.95 -6.72 -4.97
N GLY A 23 18.87 -7.33 -5.72
CA GLY A 23 18.62 -8.63 -6.37
C GLY A 23 18.32 -9.79 -5.41
N PHE A 24 18.69 -9.65 -4.14
CA PHE A 24 18.36 -10.64 -3.12
C PHE A 24 16.93 -10.48 -2.56
N ALA A 25 16.26 -9.35 -2.82
CA ALA A 25 14.94 -9.06 -2.25
C ALA A 25 13.90 -10.18 -2.48
N PRO A 26 13.79 -10.80 -3.67
CA PRO A 26 12.83 -11.89 -3.92
C PRO A 26 13.09 -13.17 -3.10
N ILE A 27 14.33 -13.37 -2.58
CA ILE A 27 14.73 -14.58 -1.88
C ILE A 27 14.69 -14.39 -0.36
N ILE A 28 15.27 -13.30 0.13
CA ILE A 28 15.47 -13.06 1.58
C ILE A 28 14.77 -11.81 2.10
N GLY A 29 14.07 -11.10 1.23
CA GLY A 29 13.36 -9.88 1.61
C GLY A 29 14.28 -8.73 2.05
N GLU A 30 13.67 -7.64 2.45
CA GLU A 30 14.34 -6.45 2.97
C GLU A 30 15.16 -6.75 4.23
N THR A 31 14.61 -7.51 5.16
CA THR A 31 15.27 -7.87 6.43
C THR A 31 16.56 -8.69 6.19
N GLY A 32 16.54 -9.59 5.21
CA GLY A 32 17.72 -10.35 4.80
C GLY A 32 18.79 -9.44 4.19
N ILE A 33 18.42 -8.45 3.39
CA ILE A 33 19.35 -7.46 2.84
C ILE A 33 19.97 -6.63 3.98
N SER A 34 19.18 -6.21 4.97
CA SER A 34 19.68 -5.53 6.17
C SER A 34 20.75 -6.38 6.89
N ALA A 35 20.53 -7.69 7.05
CA ALA A 35 21.50 -8.58 7.64
C ALA A 35 22.79 -8.67 6.80
N LEU A 36 22.69 -8.75 5.47
CA LEU A 36 23.87 -8.76 4.57
C LEU A 36 24.69 -7.47 4.69
N ILE A 37 24.05 -6.32 4.86
CA ILE A 37 24.75 -5.04 5.09
C ILE A 37 25.53 -5.08 6.40
N VAL A 38 24.87 -5.51 7.48
CA VAL A 38 25.51 -5.58 8.81
C VAL A 38 26.68 -6.56 8.80
N ILE A 39 26.53 -7.75 8.20
CA ILE A 39 27.60 -8.73 8.06
C ILE A 39 28.75 -8.13 7.25
N SER A 40 28.49 -7.49 6.13
CA SER A 40 29.51 -6.85 5.31
C SER A 40 30.26 -5.76 6.08
N ALA A 41 29.54 -4.88 6.76
CA ALA A 41 30.15 -3.83 7.59
C ALA A 41 31.03 -4.41 8.71
N THR A 42 30.57 -5.49 9.36
CA THR A 42 31.34 -6.20 10.39
C THR A 42 32.62 -6.79 9.83
N LEU A 43 32.58 -7.41 8.66
CA LEU A 43 33.79 -7.96 8.01
C LEU A 43 34.82 -6.85 7.71
N PHE A 44 34.36 -5.67 7.26
CA PHE A 44 35.24 -4.52 7.02
C PHE A 44 35.81 -3.95 8.34
N ALA A 45 35.01 -3.91 9.40
CA ALA A 45 35.46 -3.42 10.71
C ALA A 45 36.52 -4.33 11.36
N LEU A 46 36.50 -5.64 11.04
CA LEU A 46 37.45 -6.64 11.57
C LEU A 46 38.74 -6.74 10.75
N ILE A 47 38.99 -5.85 9.80
CA ILE A 47 40.23 -5.85 9.01
C ILE A 47 41.39 -5.42 9.88
N HIS A 48 42.32 -6.33 10.09
CA HIS A 48 43.56 -6.07 10.85
C HIS A 48 44.82 -6.54 10.15
N ASN A 49 44.71 -7.24 9.03
CA ASN A 49 45.84 -7.71 8.21
C ASN A 49 45.41 -7.92 6.74
N LYS A 50 46.39 -8.15 5.86
CA LYS A 50 46.16 -8.33 4.42
C LYS A 50 45.23 -9.50 4.10
N ARG A 51 45.22 -10.57 4.89
CA ARG A 51 44.37 -11.73 4.69
C ARG A 51 42.91 -11.42 4.99
N THR A 52 42.64 -10.75 6.10
CA THR A 52 41.27 -10.33 6.47
C THR A 52 40.72 -9.28 5.50
N PHE A 53 41.58 -8.36 5.02
CA PHE A 53 41.21 -7.45 3.95
C PHE A 53 40.82 -8.20 2.66
N ALA A 54 41.66 -9.13 2.19
CA ALA A 54 41.35 -9.90 0.98
C ALA A 54 40.07 -10.72 1.11
N ASN A 55 39.79 -11.30 2.29
CA ASN A 55 38.56 -12.02 2.54
C ASN A 55 37.33 -11.10 2.52
N ALA A 56 37.40 -9.93 3.14
CA ALA A 56 36.31 -8.95 3.15
C ALA A 56 35.99 -8.46 1.72
N VAL A 57 37.02 -8.17 0.93
CA VAL A 57 36.86 -7.80 -0.49
C VAL A 57 36.26 -8.95 -1.30
N LEU A 58 36.71 -10.18 -1.11
CA LEU A 58 36.16 -11.34 -1.82
C LEU A 58 34.68 -11.54 -1.50
N VAL A 59 34.29 -11.47 -0.22
CA VAL A 59 32.89 -11.60 0.19
C VAL A 59 32.05 -10.49 -0.41
N ALA A 60 32.52 -9.24 -0.36
CA ALA A 60 31.83 -8.12 -0.98
C ALA A 60 31.65 -8.32 -2.50
N LEU A 61 32.69 -8.71 -3.22
CA LEU A 61 32.62 -9.01 -4.65
C LEU A 61 31.61 -10.12 -4.94
N CYS A 62 31.62 -11.22 -4.16
CA CYS A 62 30.65 -12.31 -4.31
C CYS A 62 29.22 -11.83 -4.09
N LEU A 63 28.96 -11.06 -3.04
CA LEU A 63 27.63 -10.52 -2.74
C LEU A 63 27.15 -9.58 -3.85
N PHE A 64 27.96 -8.63 -4.26
CA PHE A 64 27.57 -7.69 -5.30
C PHE A 64 27.39 -8.35 -6.67
N THR A 65 28.28 -9.30 -7.02
CA THR A 65 28.15 -10.04 -8.29
C THR A 65 26.92 -10.94 -8.29
N SER A 66 26.70 -11.71 -7.23
CA SER A 66 25.50 -12.56 -7.14
C SER A 66 24.21 -11.75 -7.08
N GLY A 67 24.19 -10.65 -6.33
CA GLY A 67 23.05 -9.74 -6.31
C GLY A 67 22.77 -9.13 -7.70
N TYR A 68 23.80 -8.70 -8.43
CA TYR A 68 23.65 -8.24 -9.79
C TYR A 68 23.04 -9.30 -10.72
N LEU A 69 23.52 -10.53 -10.67
CA LEU A 69 22.99 -11.64 -11.46
C LEU A 69 21.53 -11.95 -11.09
N LEU A 70 21.21 -11.96 -9.80
CA LEU A 70 19.84 -12.16 -9.32
C LEU A 70 18.89 -11.02 -9.76
N LYS A 71 19.38 -9.79 -9.84
CA LYS A 71 18.61 -8.64 -10.35
C LYS A 71 18.24 -8.79 -11.83
N GLN A 72 19.05 -9.52 -12.62
CA GLN A 72 18.74 -9.82 -14.02
C GLN A 72 17.74 -10.96 -14.20
N HIS A 73 17.49 -11.73 -13.14
CA HIS A 73 16.56 -12.86 -13.22
C HIS A 73 15.10 -12.36 -13.11
N THR A 74 14.25 -12.82 -14.02
CA THR A 74 12.82 -12.55 -13.99
C THR A 74 12.12 -13.52 -13.04
N TRP A 75 11.74 -13.04 -11.87
CA TRP A 75 11.12 -13.86 -10.82
C TRP A 75 9.62 -14.09 -11.02
N VAL A 76 8.95 -13.20 -11.77
CA VAL A 76 7.51 -13.24 -12.02
C VAL A 76 7.23 -12.97 -13.49
N ALA A 77 6.27 -13.69 -14.06
CA ALA A 77 5.77 -13.43 -15.40
C ALA A 77 4.48 -12.58 -15.32
N PRO A 78 4.40 -11.45 -16.05
CA PRO A 78 3.16 -10.69 -16.13
C PRO A 78 2.08 -11.56 -16.78
N GLN A 79 0.91 -11.67 -16.13
CA GLN A 79 -0.21 -12.44 -16.66
C GLN A 79 -1.22 -11.57 -17.41
N LYS A 80 -1.47 -10.36 -16.90
CA LYS A 80 -2.43 -9.42 -17.48
C LYS A 80 -2.03 -7.98 -17.14
N ASN A 81 -2.28 -7.07 -18.06
CA ASN A 81 -2.16 -5.63 -17.84
C ASN A 81 -3.54 -5.05 -17.54
N TYR A 82 -3.58 -4.10 -16.63
CA TYR A 82 -4.76 -3.30 -16.32
C TYR A 82 -4.40 -1.83 -16.44
N SER A 83 -5.33 -1.03 -16.97
CA SER A 83 -5.25 0.42 -16.90
C SER A 83 -5.67 0.89 -15.51
N VAL A 84 -4.86 1.76 -14.88
CA VAL A 84 -5.11 2.23 -13.52
C VAL A 84 -5.09 3.75 -13.47
N GLY A 85 -6.20 4.36 -13.03
CA GLY A 85 -6.29 5.77 -12.72
C GLY A 85 -6.12 6.01 -11.21
N MET A 86 -5.26 6.94 -10.83
CA MET A 86 -5.07 7.32 -9.42
C MET A 86 -5.48 8.78 -9.21
N ALA A 87 -6.43 9.02 -8.30
CA ALA A 87 -6.87 10.36 -7.94
C ALA A 87 -6.13 10.84 -6.70
N GLN A 88 -5.40 11.95 -6.82
CA GLN A 88 -4.69 12.59 -5.72
C GLN A 88 -5.29 13.96 -5.44
N GLY A 89 -6.08 14.06 -4.36
CA GLY A 89 -6.81 15.26 -3.99
C GLY A 89 -5.97 16.38 -3.39
N ASN A 90 -4.76 16.09 -2.90
CA ASN A 90 -3.87 17.05 -2.19
C ASN A 90 -4.58 17.78 -1.02
N ILE A 91 -5.47 17.10 -0.33
CA ILE A 91 -6.19 17.68 0.80
C ILE A 91 -5.22 17.87 1.97
N ALA A 92 -5.14 19.11 2.46
CA ALA A 92 -4.29 19.43 3.60
C ALA A 92 -4.69 18.61 4.84
N GLN A 93 -3.70 18.09 5.58
CA GLN A 93 -3.94 17.26 6.77
C GLN A 93 -4.82 17.97 7.82
N SER A 94 -4.66 19.30 7.97
CA SER A 94 -5.45 20.11 8.90
C SER A 94 -6.94 20.23 8.52
N LEU A 95 -7.31 19.91 7.29
CA LEU A 95 -8.69 19.95 6.79
C LEU A 95 -9.39 18.60 6.88
N ARG A 96 -8.65 17.53 7.18
CA ARG A 96 -9.24 16.21 7.37
C ARG A 96 -10.11 16.18 8.63
N TRP A 97 -11.26 15.56 8.54
CA TRP A 97 -12.22 15.42 9.63
C TRP A 97 -12.81 16.74 10.11
N VAL A 98 -12.75 17.81 9.29
CA VAL A 98 -13.49 19.05 9.50
C VAL A 98 -14.83 18.91 8.77
N PRO A 99 -15.99 18.84 9.46
CA PRO A 99 -17.27 18.51 8.84
C PRO A 99 -17.65 19.42 7.65
N GLU A 100 -17.28 20.70 7.70
CA GLU A 100 -17.53 21.68 6.64
C GLU A 100 -16.72 21.37 5.37
N GLN A 101 -15.64 20.59 5.49
CA GLN A 101 -14.76 20.20 4.39
C GLN A 101 -15.11 18.84 3.77
N ASP A 102 -16.02 18.08 4.38
CA ASP A 102 -16.45 16.78 3.87
C ASP A 102 -16.98 16.87 2.45
N GLY A 103 -17.94 17.78 2.21
CA GLY A 103 -18.53 18.00 0.89
C GLY A 103 -17.49 18.42 -0.15
N PRO A 104 -16.74 19.50 0.07
CA PRO A 104 -15.68 19.94 -0.85
C PRO A 104 -14.62 18.87 -1.14
N THR A 105 -14.24 18.07 -0.15
CA THR A 105 -13.30 16.96 -0.33
C THR A 105 -13.88 15.88 -1.24
N MET A 106 -15.08 15.42 -0.96
CA MET A 106 -15.77 14.41 -1.77
C MET A 106 -16.01 14.90 -3.21
N ASP A 107 -16.38 16.17 -3.39
CA ASP A 107 -16.54 16.82 -4.71
C ASP A 107 -15.21 16.89 -5.48
N THR A 108 -14.10 17.13 -4.78
CA THR A 108 -12.77 17.13 -5.39
C THR A 108 -12.44 15.74 -5.96
N TYR A 109 -12.63 14.67 -5.20
CA TYR A 109 -12.40 13.30 -5.69
C TYR A 109 -13.36 12.93 -6.82
N TRP A 110 -14.62 13.32 -6.74
CA TRP A 110 -15.57 13.12 -7.82
C TRP A 110 -15.09 13.78 -9.12
N LYS A 111 -14.70 15.06 -9.09
CA LYS A 111 -14.19 15.79 -10.26
C LYS A 111 -12.91 15.21 -10.83
N LEU A 112 -11.96 14.86 -9.97
CA LEU A 112 -10.71 14.22 -10.41
C LEU A 112 -10.96 12.88 -11.11
N THR A 113 -12.02 12.19 -10.75
CA THR A 113 -12.37 10.89 -11.31
C THR A 113 -13.04 11.00 -12.68
N GLU A 114 -13.62 12.16 -13.03
CA GLU A 114 -14.33 12.34 -14.31
C GLU A 114 -13.48 11.99 -15.54
N SER A 115 -12.17 12.23 -15.49
CA SER A 115 -11.22 11.88 -16.58
C SER A 115 -10.63 10.48 -16.46
N LEU A 116 -11.00 9.70 -15.45
CA LEU A 116 -10.39 8.40 -15.16
C LEU A 116 -11.31 7.21 -15.45
N TRP A 117 -12.57 7.45 -15.83
CA TRP A 117 -13.57 6.37 -16.00
C TRP A 117 -13.23 5.33 -17.09
N ASP A 118 -12.35 5.68 -18.04
CA ASP A 118 -11.89 4.75 -19.08
C ASP A 118 -10.88 3.71 -18.58
N ASN A 119 -10.52 3.73 -17.28
CA ASN A 119 -9.59 2.79 -16.70
C ASN A 119 -10.32 1.54 -16.15
N ASP A 120 -9.62 0.40 -16.14
CA ASP A 120 -10.11 -0.84 -15.51
C ASP A 120 -10.27 -0.68 -13.99
N LEU A 121 -9.40 0.14 -13.39
CA LEU A 121 -9.33 0.35 -11.95
C LEU A 121 -9.05 1.82 -11.64
N ILE A 122 -9.79 2.37 -10.69
CA ILE A 122 -9.54 3.69 -10.11
C ILE A 122 -9.19 3.53 -8.64
N ILE A 123 -8.16 4.25 -8.19
CA ILE A 123 -7.71 4.20 -6.80
C ILE A 123 -7.81 5.60 -6.19
N TRP A 124 -8.56 5.71 -5.11
CA TRP A 124 -8.58 6.85 -4.22
C TRP A 124 -7.74 6.55 -2.97
N PRO A 125 -7.08 7.55 -2.38
CA PRO A 125 -6.26 7.35 -1.19
C PRO A 125 -7.10 7.03 0.06
N GLU A 126 -6.41 6.67 1.13
CA GLU A 126 -6.98 6.58 2.48
C GLU A 126 -7.63 7.92 2.86
N ALA A 127 -8.79 7.86 3.47
CA ALA A 127 -9.59 9.02 3.87
C ALA A 127 -10.00 9.98 2.72
N ALA A 128 -10.13 9.47 1.49
CA ALA A 128 -10.74 10.22 0.39
C ALA A 128 -12.22 10.56 0.67
N VAL A 129 -12.89 9.72 1.44
CA VAL A 129 -14.22 9.95 1.99
C VAL A 129 -14.09 10.27 3.47
N PRO A 130 -14.07 11.56 3.87
CA PRO A 130 -13.84 11.99 5.26
C PRO A 130 -15.10 11.88 6.12
N LYS A 131 -15.84 10.82 5.96
CA LYS A 131 -17.05 10.49 6.73
C LYS A 131 -17.02 9.02 7.15
N LEU A 132 -17.66 8.74 8.26
CA LEU A 132 -17.93 7.35 8.64
C LEU A 132 -18.85 6.70 7.59
N GLU A 133 -18.56 5.46 7.25
CA GLU A 133 -19.31 4.72 6.21
C GLU A 133 -20.83 4.77 6.41
N PRO A 134 -21.39 4.61 7.64
CA PRO A 134 -22.83 4.74 7.84
C PRO A 134 -23.43 6.08 7.40
N LEU A 135 -22.64 7.16 7.51
CA LEU A 135 -23.05 8.53 7.14
C LEU A 135 -22.73 8.85 5.65
N ALA A 136 -21.88 8.07 5.01
CA ALA A 136 -21.44 8.28 3.63
C ALA A 136 -22.24 7.45 2.61
N GLN A 137 -23.17 6.59 3.05
CA GLN A 137 -23.89 5.67 2.17
C GLN A 137 -24.47 6.29 0.89
N PRO A 138 -25.16 7.45 0.91
CA PRO A 138 -25.71 8.03 -0.31
C PRO A 138 -24.63 8.42 -1.32
N TYR A 139 -23.49 8.93 -0.84
CA TYR A 139 -22.35 9.28 -1.69
C TYR A 139 -21.68 8.02 -2.27
N LEU A 140 -21.45 7.02 -1.44
CA LEU A 140 -20.87 5.73 -1.87
C LEU A 140 -21.76 5.01 -2.87
N ALA A 141 -23.09 5.07 -2.70
CA ALA A 141 -24.05 4.52 -3.66
C ALA A 141 -23.93 5.23 -5.02
N LYS A 142 -23.84 6.57 -5.03
CA LYS A 142 -23.66 7.36 -6.27
C LYS A 142 -22.35 7.00 -6.97
N VAL A 143 -21.24 6.88 -6.24
CA VAL A 143 -19.93 6.50 -6.80
C VAL A 143 -19.97 5.08 -7.32
N ASN A 144 -20.57 4.15 -6.57
CA ASN A 144 -20.72 2.75 -6.96
C ASN A 144 -21.53 2.59 -8.26
N GLU A 145 -22.66 3.28 -8.37
CA GLU A 145 -23.49 3.26 -9.57
C GLU A 145 -22.72 3.77 -10.78
N ARG A 146 -22.03 4.91 -10.65
CA ARG A 146 -21.22 5.46 -11.76
C ARG A 146 -20.11 4.52 -12.17
N ALA A 147 -19.34 4.01 -11.23
CA ALA A 147 -18.26 3.07 -11.51
C ALA A 147 -18.76 1.77 -12.17
N PHE A 148 -19.96 1.31 -11.77
CA PHE A 148 -20.59 0.15 -12.40
C PHE A 148 -21.01 0.44 -13.84
N GLN A 149 -21.62 1.60 -14.11
CA GLN A 149 -22.03 2.03 -15.47
C GLN A 149 -20.83 2.12 -16.41
N GLU A 150 -19.68 2.61 -15.91
CA GLU A 150 -18.43 2.71 -16.69
C GLU A 150 -17.64 1.40 -16.74
N ASN A 151 -18.16 0.30 -16.16
CA ASN A 151 -17.49 -0.99 -16.08
C ASN A 151 -16.10 -0.94 -15.43
N THR A 152 -15.91 -0.06 -14.45
CA THR A 152 -14.67 0.23 -13.72
C THR A 152 -14.80 -0.22 -12.28
N ALA A 153 -13.71 -0.72 -11.68
CA ALA A 153 -13.62 -0.93 -10.24
C ALA A 153 -13.00 0.31 -9.59
N LEU A 154 -13.59 0.80 -8.50
CA LEU A 154 -13.04 1.91 -7.73
C LEU A 154 -12.71 1.44 -6.31
N ILE A 155 -11.45 1.61 -5.92
CA ILE A 155 -10.96 1.30 -4.58
C ILE A 155 -10.84 2.60 -3.78
N THR A 156 -11.37 2.61 -2.55
CA THR A 156 -11.22 3.74 -1.63
C THR A 156 -11.09 3.28 -0.19
N GLY A 157 -10.38 4.06 0.62
CA GLY A 157 -10.39 3.92 2.07
C GLY A 157 -11.66 4.53 2.67
N ILE A 158 -12.17 3.92 3.74
CA ILE A 158 -13.32 4.40 4.50
C ILE A 158 -13.23 3.94 5.95
N VAL A 159 -13.57 4.82 6.89
CA VAL A 159 -13.70 4.43 8.29
C VAL A 159 -15.12 3.94 8.54
N ASN A 160 -15.24 2.75 9.09
CA ASN A 160 -16.49 2.22 9.61
C ASN A 160 -16.50 2.33 11.13
N TYR A 161 -17.66 2.61 11.69
CA TYR A 161 -17.87 2.68 13.13
C TYR A 161 -19.19 2.02 13.49
N ASN A 162 -19.14 1.10 14.43
CA ASN A 162 -20.31 0.46 14.98
C ASN A 162 -20.65 1.07 16.34
N TRP A 163 -21.75 1.79 16.41
CA TRP A 163 -22.22 2.46 17.65
C TRP A 163 -22.72 1.49 18.72
N GLU A 164 -23.04 0.25 18.38
CA GLU A 164 -23.52 -0.75 19.35
C GLU A 164 -22.35 -1.41 20.09
N THR A 165 -21.25 -1.67 19.39
CA THR A 165 -20.06 -2.34 19.96
C THR A 165 -18.92 -1.38 20.28
N ASP A 166 -19.04 -0.10 19.94
CA ASP A 166 -18.02 0.93 20.09
C ASP A 166 -16.71 0.59 19.36
N GLU A 167 -16.83 -0.10 18.21
CA GLU A 167 -15.69 -0.56 17.41
C GLU A 167 -15.54 0.28 16.14
N ALA A 168 -14.30 0.64 15.85
CA ALA A 168 -13.92 1.33 14.62
C ALA A 168 -13.03 0.44 13.75
N TRP A 169 -13.26 0.47 12.42
CA TRP A 169 -12.42 -0.22 11.45
C TRP A 169 -11.97 0.72 10.34
N ASN A 170 -10.68 0.72 10.07
CA ASN A 170 -10.15 1.35 8.88
C ASN A 170 -10.23 0.34 7.73
N ASN A 171 -11.09 0.63 6.76
CA ASN A 171 -11.41 -0.29 5.68
C ASN A 171 -10.91 0.23 4.34
N LEU A 172 -10.56 -0.70 3.47
CA LEU A 172 -10.53 -0.51 2.04
C LEU A 172 -11.78 -1.18 1.47
N ILE A 173 -12.53 -0.46 0.64
CA ILE A 173 -13.72 -0.99 -0.04
C ILE A 173 -13.58 -0.87 -1.55
N VAL A 174 -14.23 -1.79 -2.27
CA VAL A 174 -14.30 -1.78 -3.73
C VAL A 174 -15.72 -1.47 -4.16
N LEU A 175 -15.87 -0.44 -5.00
CA LEU A 175 -17.13 0.03 -5.58
C LEU A 175 -17.15 -0.28 -7.09
N GLY A 176 -18.32 -0.28 -7.68
CA GLY A 176 -18.53 -0.48 -9.11
C GLY A 176 -18.36 -1.93 -9.53
N LYS A 177 -17.53 -2.18 -10.54
CA LYS A 177 -17.31 -3.52 -11.10
C LYS A 177 -16.78 -4.47 -10.04
N ARG A 178 -17.56 -5.47 -9.74
CA ARG A 178 -17.21 -6.57 -8.81
C ARG A 178 -16.91 -7.82 -9.63
N THR A 179 -16.81 -8.97 -8.97
CA THR A 179 -16.68 -10.26 -9.66
C THR A 179 -17.84 -10.45 -10.66
N PRO A 180 -17.62 -11.17 -11.77
CA PRO A 180 -18.65 -11.37 -12.82
C PRO A 180 -19.99 -11.90 -12.31
N ASP A 181 -19.98 -12.60 -11.17
CA ASP A 181 -21.17 -13.22 -10.57
C ASP A 181 -21.87 -12.31 -9.54
N ALA A 182 -21.46 -11.06 -9.37
CA ALA A 182 -22.11 -10.13 -8.45
C ALA A 182 -23.49 -9.73 -9.00
N ALA A 183 -24.52 -10.32 -8.46
CA ALA A 183 -25.91 -10.14 -8.90
C ALA A 183 -26.51 -8.75 -8.66
N TYR A 184 -25.82 -7.89 -7.89
CA TYR A 184 -26.34 -6.60 -7.48
C TYR A 184 -25.33 -5.47 -7.74
N PRO A 185 -25.67 -4.52 -8.63
CA PRO A 185 -24.86 -3.32 -8.86
C PRO A 185 -24.98 -2.32 -7.70
N ASP A 186 -26.01 -2.46 -6.86
CA ASP A 186 -26.30 -1.48 -5.79
C ASP A 186 -25.28 -1.57 -4.65
N TYR A 187 -24.90 -0.39 -4.15
CA TYR A 187 -24.10 -0.30 -2.93
C TYR A 187 -24.89 -0.84 -1.74
N GLN A 188 -24.26 -1.75 -1.01
CA GLN A 188 -24.79 -2.27 0.24
C GLN A 188 -23.83 -1.92 1.37
N TYR A 189 -24.38 -1.35 2.45
CA TYR A 189 -23.62 -1.10 3.66
C TYR A 189 -22.95 -2.38 4.15
N PHE A 190 -21.69 -2.27 4.51
CA PHE A 190 -20.87 -3.36 5.03
C PHE A 190 -20.75 -4.59 4.10
N HIS A 191 -20.77 -4.40 2.79
CA HIS A 191 -20.64 -5.49 1.81
C HIS A 191 -19.28 -6.21 1.91
N ASN A 192 -19.20 -7.44 1.42
CA ASN A 192 -18.01 -8.31 1.52
C ASN A 192 -16.81 -7.88 0.67
N ASN A 193 -16.96 -6.97 -0.30
CA ASN A 193 -15.86 -6.44 -1.12
C ASN A 193 -15.07 -5.39 -0.32
N ARG A 194 -14.49 -5.81 0.81
CA ARG A 194 -13.72 -4.97 1.70
C ARG A 194 -12.55 -5.70 2.31
N PHE A 195 -11.60 -4.93 2.75
CA PHE A 195 -10.53 -5.37 3.62
C PHE A 195 -10.49 -4.47 4.85
N SER A 196 -10.64 -5.04 6.03
CA SER A 196 -10.49 -4.30 7.29
C SER A 196 -9.06 -4.40 7.77
N LYS A 197 -8.43 -3.28 8.04
CA LYS A 197 -7.06 -3.23 8.56
C LYS A 197 -7.00 -3.89 9.93
N HIS A 198 -6.17 -4.91 10.07
CA HIS A 198 -5.98 -5.65 11.32
C HIS A 198 -4.57 -5.46 11.92
N HIS A 199 -3.63 -4.94 11.15
CA HIS A 199 -2.31 -4.53 11.61
C HIS A 199 -2.29 -3.03 11.83
N LEU A 200 -2.62 -2.63 13.05
CA LEU A 200 -2.73 -1.22 13.42
C LEU A 200 -1.38 -0.63 13.79
N LEU A 201 -1.18 0.66 13.52
CA LEU A 201 0.02 1.40 13.90
C LEU A 201 0.00 1.68 15.40
N PRO A 202 1.07 1.31 16.14
CA PRO A 202 1.19 1.68 17.55
C PRO A 202 1.15 3.21 17.70
N VAL A 203 0.44 3.68 18.75
CA VAL A 203 0.31 5.11 19.07
C VAL A 203 -0.45 5.96 18.04
N GLY A 204 -0.65 5.45 16.82
CA GLY A 204 -1.39 6.18 15.78
C GLY A 204 -2.83 5.74 15.58
N GLU A 205 -3.11 4.46 15.80
CA GLU A 205 -4.44 3.84 15.54
C GLU A 205 -4.96 3.05 16.75
N PHE A 206 -4.12 2.79 17.73
CA PHE A 206 -4.53 2.27 19.05
C PHE A 206 -3.61 2.84 20.14
N VAL A 207 -4.17 3.07 21.32
CA VAL A 207 -3.48 3.52 22.53
C VAL A 207 -3.57 2.43 23.59
#